data_303e3175791662335d9a27e60257ef07
#
_entry.id   303e3175791662335d9a27e60257ef07
#
_cell.length_a   1.000
_cell.length_b   1.000
_cell.length_c   1.000
_cell.angle_alpha   90.00
_cell.angle_beta   90.00
_cell.angle_gamma   90.00
#
_symmetry.space_group_name_H-M   'P 1'
#
loop_
_entity.id
_entity.type
_entity.pdbx_description
1 polymer ?
#
loop_
_entity_poly.entity_id
_entity_poly.type
_entity_poly.pdbx_seq_one_letter_code
_entity_poly.pdbx_strand_id
1 'polypeptide(L)'
;MANWCSNTVVFEGKPETITVIQELFQSIKEKEEKTEEGQLPEFISKDNGGYFFNIYWNDGDEGQFQYETKWSPNMEIIQKIAEHYEVNFTHDYEEIGNLVYGRATFYDKLLTDVYLEDVDFEQY
;
A
#
# COMPACT_ATOMS: atom_id res chain seq x y z
N MET A 1 16.35 -10.52 -10.89
CA MET A 1 16.10 -9.70 -9.68
C MET A 1 14.84 -8.87 -9.85
N ALA A 2 13.99 -8.89 -8.84
CA ALA A 2 12.80 -8.06 -8.88
C ALA A 2 13.16 -6.60 -8.60
N ASN A 3 12.53 -5.67 -9.31
CA ASN A 3 12.57 -4.27 -8.96
C ASN A 3 11.60 -4.04 -7.80
N TRP A 4 12.03 -3.32 -6.80
CA TRP A 4 11.20 -3.01 -5.65
C TRP A 4 10.47 -1.70 -5.84
N CYS A 5 9.20 -1.69 -5.47
CA CYS A 5 8.37 -0.50 -5.44
C CYS A 5 8.17 -0.11 -3.98
N SER A 6 8.48 1.14 -3.64
CA SER A 6 8.24 1.68 -2.31
C SER A 6 6.86 2.29 -2.24
N ASN A 7 6.12 1.99 -1.19
CA ASN A 7 4.74 2.42 -1.03
C ASN A 7 4.52 3.09 0.32
N THR A 8 3.71 4.15 0.31
CA THR A 8 3.21 4.78 1.52
C THR A 8 1.70 4.94 1.36
N VAL A 9 0.92 4.36 2.26
CA VAL A 9 -0.52 4.47 2.23
C VAL A 9 -1.02 5.15 3.50
N VAL A 10 -1.97 6.06 3.34
CA VAL A 10 -2.65 6.72 4.46
C VAL A 10 -4.14 6.43 4.32
N PHE A 11 -4.70 5.76 5.33
CA PHE A 11 -6.14 5.50 5.39
C PHE A 11 -6.82 6.60 6.19
N GLU A 12 -7.98 7.03 5.74
CA GLU A 12 -8.78 8.06 6.39
C GLU A 12 -10.16 7.50 6.72
N GLY A 13 -10.53 7.56 7.97
CA GLY A 13 -11.81 7.06 8.46
C GLY A 13 -11.97 7.29 9.96
N LYS A 14 -12.93 6.61 10.55
CA LYS A 14 -13.18 6.71 11.99
C LYS A 14 -11.99 6.15 12.77
N PRO A 15 -11.64 6.73 13.93
CA PRO A 15 -10.51 6.23 14.73
C PRO A 15 -10.60 4.75 15.07
N GLU A 16 -11.79 4.23 15.35
CA GLU A 16 -11.98 2.81 15.66
C GLU A 16 -11.63 1.92 14.46
N THR A 17 -12.00 2.36 13.26
CA THR A 17 -11.71 1.63 12.02
C THR A 17 -10.22 1.67 11.72
N ILE A 18 -9.59 2.82 11.91
CA ILE A 18 -8.14 2.96 11.70
C ILE A 18 -7.37 2.02 12.64
N THR A 19 -7.81 1.89 13.90
CA THR A 19 -7.20 0.97 14.85
C THR A 19 -7.29 -0.47 14.35
N VAL A 20 -8.43 -0.89 13.80
CA VAL A 20 -8.60 -2.24 13.25
C VAL A 20 -7.68 -2.47 12.05
N ILE A 21 -7.52 -1.47 11.19
CA ILE A 21 -6.62 -1.55 10.04
C ILE A 21 -5.16 -1.68 10.53
N GLN A 22 -4.79 -0.94 11.58
CA GLN A 22 -3.46 -1.06 12.16
C GLN A 22 -3.20 -2.46 12.70
N GLU A 23 -4.18 -3.06 13.34
CA GLU A 23 -4.08 -4.46 13.81
C GLU A 23 -3.91 -5.42 12.64
N LEU A 24 -4.60 -5.16 11.52
CA LEU A 24 -4.45 -5.96 10.31
C LEU A 24 -3.01 -5.91 9.79
N PHE A 25 -2.44 -4.70 9.65
CA PHE A 25 -1.07 -4.53 9.17
C PHE A 25 -0.05 -5.12 10.14
N GLN A 26 -0.31 -5.03 11.44
CA GLN A 26 0.54 -5.66 12.45
C GLN A 26 0.55 -7.19 12.27
N SER A 27 -0.61 -7.79 12.01
CA SER A 27 -0.72 -9.22 11.79
C SER A 27 0.01 -9.66 10.51
N ILE A 28 -0.09 -8.86 9.43
CA ILE A 28 0.61 -9.13 8.17
C ILE A 28 2.13 -9.05 8.40
N LYS A 29 2.58 -8.04 9.12
CA LYS A 29 4.00 -7.84 9.46
C LYS A 29 4.55 -9.02 10.25
N GLU A 30 3.82 -9.47 11.26
CA GLU A 30 4.23 -10.61 12.10
C GLU A 30 4.32 -11.90 11.29
N LYS A 31 3.39 -12.13 10.37
CA LYS A 31 3.43 -13.30 9.49
C LYS A 31 4.63 -13.27 8.55
N GLU A 32 4.95 -12.10 8.02
CA GLU A 32 6.12 -11.94 7.16
C GLU A 32 7.41 -12.25 7.94
N GLU A 33 7.55 -11.71 9.14
CA GLU A 33 8.72 -11.95 9.98
C GLU A 33 8.89 -13.44 10.31
N LYS A 34 7.78 -14.14 10.51
CA LYS A 34 7.77 -15.56 10.88
C LYS A 34 8.07 -16.47 9.71
N THR A 35 7.54 -16.18 8.53
CA THR A 35 7.66 -17.03 7.34
C THR A 35 8.75 -16.60 6.38
N GLU A 36 9.24 -15.37 6.51
CA GLU A 36 10.19 -14.73 5.59
C GLU A 36 9.64 -14.62 4.17
N GLU A 37 8.32 -14.59 4.04
CA GLU A 37 7.62 -14.45 2.77
C GLU A 37 6.61 -13.30 2.81
N GLY A 38 6.37 -12.67 1.66
CA GLY A 38 5.35 -11.63 1.53
C GLY A 38 3.97 -12.17 1.87
N GLN A 39 3.12 -11.33 2.42
CA GLN A 39 1.81 -11.69 2.95
C GLN A 39 0.70 -10.82 2.38
N LEU A 40 -0.53 -11.33 2.45
CA LEU A 40 -1.77 -10.61 2.12
C LEU A 40 -2.75 -10.75 3.29
N PRO A 41 -3.73 -9.82 3.41
CA PRO A 41 -4.84 -10.03 4.33
C PRO A 41 -5.58 -11.34 4.02
N GLU A 42 -6.10 -11.97 5.06
CA GLU A 42 -6.78 -13.27 4.91
C GLU A 42 -8.01 -13.22 3.99
N PHE A 43 -8.69 -12.08 3.94
CA PHE A 43 -9.90 -11.93 3.11
C PHE A 43 -9.57 -11.64 1.64
N ILE A 44 -8.29 -11.58 1.25
CA ILE A 44 -7.87 -11.34 -0.13
C ILE A 44 -7.26 -12.61 -0.70
N SER A 45 -7.70 -12.97 -1.91
CA SER A 45 -7.17 -14.13 -2.62
C SER A 45 -5.70 -13.96 -2.97
N LYS A 46 -4.91 -15.02 -2.80
CA LYS A 46 -3.48 -15.03 -3.08
C LYS A 46 -3.14 -15.25 -4.56
N ASP A 47 -4.14 -15.31 -5.42
CA ASP A 47 -3.95 -15.68 -6.82
C ASP A 47 -3.33 -14.58 -7.70
N ASN A 48 -3.43 -13.33 -7.30
CA ASN A 48 -3.05 -12.19 -8.13
C ASN A 48 -1.78 -11.47 -7.68
N GLY A 49 -1.05 -12.00 -6.72
CA GLY A 49 0.15 -11.34 -6.21
C GLY A 49 -0.18 -10.14 -5.34
N GLY A 50 0.67 -9.12 -5.35
CA GLY A 50 0.46 -7.90 -4.57
C GLY A 50 0.83 -8.04 -3.09
N TYR A 51 1.75 -8.94 -2.79
CA TYR A 51 2.18 -9.21 -1.40
C TYR A 51 2.90 -8.03 -0.78
N PHE A 52 2.65 -7.83 0.52
CA PHE A 52 3.33 -6.83 1.33
C PHE A 52 4.65 -7.35 1.86
N PHE A 53 5.68 -6.51 1.76
CA PHE A 53 7.03 -6.79 2.30
C PHE A 53 7.47 -5.61 3.14
N ASN A 54 8.23 -5.87 4.21
CA ASN A 54 8.91 -4.85 5.00
C ASN A 54 7.97 -3.73 5.50
N ILE A 55 6.82 -4.11 6.00
CA ILE A 55 5.83 -3.17 6.55
C ILE A 55 6.40 -2.49 7.79
N TYR A 56 6.28 -1.15 7.85
CA TYR A 56 6.61 -0.40 9.05
C TYR A 56 5.79 0.89 9.13
N TRP A 57 5.72 1.44 10.32
CA TRP A 57 5.14 2.77 10.58
C TRP A 57 5.79 3.34 11.83
N ASN A 58 5.74 4.67 11.98
CA ASN A 58 6.29 5.34 13.15
C ASN A 58 5.21 5.54 14.21
N ASP A 59 5.63 5.62 15.47
CA ASP A 59 4.71 5.92 16.57
C ASP A 59 4.06 7.29 16.30
N GLY A 60 2.74 7.35 16.44
CA GLY A 60 1.97 8.56 16.17
C GLY A 60 1.45 8.69 14.76
N ASP A 61 1.90 7.86 13.82
CA ASP A 61 1.40 7.84 12.45
C ASP A 61 0.14 6.98 12.37
N GLU A 62 -0.99 7.55 12.76
CA GLU A 62 -2.25 6.82 12.72
C GLU A 62 -2.73 6.65 11.28
N GLY A 63 -2.94 5.38 10.88
CA GLY A 63 -3.45 5.06 9.56
C GLY A 63 -2.43 5.17 8.43
N GLN A 64 -1.18 5.49 8.73
CA GLN A 64 -0.11 5.59 7.74
C GLN A 64 0.81 4.36 7.83
N PHE A 65 1.02 3.69 6.69
CA PHE A 65 1.86 2.50 6.62
C PHE A 65 2.80 2.61 5.44
N GLN A 66 4.04 2.14 5.62
CA GLN A 66 5.05 2.07 4.59
C GLN A 66 5.42 0.61 4.36
N TYR A 67 5.62 0.25 3.09
CA TYR A 67 5.95 -1.13 2.75
C TYR A 67 6.52 -1.18 1.33
N GLU A 68 7.00 -2.35 0.96
CA GLU A 68 7.52 -2.59 -0.38
C GLU A 68 6.70 -3.66 -1.09
N THR A 69 6.64 -3.55 -2.41
CA THR A 69 6.02 -4.55 -3.28
C THR A 69 6.98 -4.85 -4.43
N LYS A 70 6.83 -6.02 -5.06
CA LYS A 70 7.67 -6.39 -6.20
C LYS A 70 7.09 -5.82 -7.49
N TRP A 71 7.92 -5.15 -8.28
CA TRP A 71 7.66 -4.61 -9.62
C TRP A 71 6.76 -3.38 -9.65
N SER A 72 5.57 -3.46 -9.08
CA SER A 72 4.57 -2.40 -9.17
C SER A 72 3.83 -2.23 -7.83
N PRO A 73 3.12 -1.10 -7.64
CA PRO A 73 2.31 -0.93 -6.43
C PRO A 73 1.12 -1.90 -6.43
N ASN A 74 0.66 -2.24 -5.24
CA ASN A 74 -0.48 -3.14 -5.06
C ASN A 74 -1.79 -2.38 -4.83
N MET A 75 -2.05 -1.42 -5.71
CA MET A 75 -3.20 -0.51 -5.61
C MET A 75 -4.54 -1.24 -5.44
N GLU A 76 -4.72 -2.33 -6.19
CA GLU A 76 -5.94 -3.13 -6.12
C GLU A 76 -6.14 -3.78 -4.75
N ILE A 77 -5.04 -4.18 -4.11
CA ILE A 77 -5.09 -4.77 -2.77
C ILE A 77 -5.50 -3.70 -1.76
N ILE A 78 -4.90 -2.51 -1.85
CA ILE A 78 -5.24 -1.39 -0.96
C ILE A 78 -6.71 -0.98 -1.15
N GLN A 79 -7.19 -0.96 -2.40
CA GLN A 79 -8.60 -0.65 -2.68
C GLN A 79 -9.52 -1.69 -2.03
N LYS A 80 -9.19 -2.97 -2.10
CA LYS A 80 -9.97 -4.02 -1.45
C LYS A 80 -10.00 -3.87 0.07
N ILE A 81 -8.88 -3.47 0.67
CA ILE A 81 -8.83 -3.19 2.11
C ILE A 81 -9.75 -2.00 2.43
N ALA A 82 -9.65 -0.92 1.66
CA ALA A 82 -10.47 0.27 1.87
C ALA A 82 -11.97 -0.03 1.72
N GLU A 83 -12.33 -0.83 0.73
CA GLU A 83 -13.72 -1.23 0.53
C GLU A 83 -14.24 -2.12 1.67
N HIS A 84 -13.38 -3.03 2.15
CA HIS A 84 -13.74 -3.93 3.24
C HIS A 84 -14.04 -3.17 4.54
N TYR A 85 -13.27 -2.12 4.82
CA TYR A 85 -13.44 -1.31 6.04
C TYR A 85 -14.21 -0.01 5.82
N GLU A 86 -14.63 0.26 4.59
CA GLU A 86 -15.38 1.47 4.22
C GLU A 86 -14.63 2.76 4.59
N VAL A 87 -13.36 2.83 4.18
CA VAL A 87 -12.50 4.00 4.41
C VAL A 87 -11.96 4.54 3.10
N ASN A 88 -11.44 5.77 3.14
CA ASN A 88 -10.73 6.37 2.02
C ASN A 88 -9.23 6.14 2.20
N PHE A 89 -8.43 6.39 1.14
CA PHE A 89 -6.98 6.31 1.24
C PHE A 89 -6.28 7.20 0.22
N THR A 90 -5.03 7.49 0.52
CA THR A 90 -4.05 8.04 -0.41
C THR A 90 -2.88 7.06 -0.44
N HIS A 91 -2.47 6.64 -1.63
CA HIS A 91 -1.41 5.66 -1.81
C HIS A 91 -0.33 6.25 -2.73
N ASP A 92 0.79 6.63 -2.14
CA ASP A 92 1.95 7.13 -2.88
C ASP A 92 2.90 5.96 -3.15
N TYR A 93 3.43 5.89 -4.36
CA TYR A 93 4.35 4.82 -4.73
C TYR A 93 5.50 5.34 -5.59
N GLU A 94 6.62 4.64 -5.51
CA GLU A 94 7.83 4.96 -6.26
C GLU A 94 8.46 3.68 -6.79
N GLU A 95 8.50 3.56 -8.11
CA GLU A 95 9.19 2.46 -8.79
C GLU A 95 10.57 2.97 -9.20
N ILE A 96 11.55 2.83 -8.30
CA ILE A 96 12.89 3.41 -8.48
C ILE A 96 13.56 2.93 -9.75
N GLY A 97 13.46 1.63 -10.06
CA GLY A 97 14.09 1.04 -11.24
C GLY A 97 13.56 1.58 -12.55
N ASN A 98 12.33 2.10 -12.57
CA ASN A 98 11.67 2.64 -13.76
C ASN A 98 11.49 4.15 -13.70
N LEU A 99 11.94 4.80 -12.64
CA LEU A 99 11.77 6.24 -12.40
C LEU A 99 10.30 6.66 -12.54
N VAL A 100 9.41 5.92 -11.88
CA VAL A 100 7.98 6.21 -11.86
C VAL A 100 7.56 6.59 -10.45
N TYR A 101 6.88 7.73 -10.32
CA TYR A 101 6.25 8.18 -9.08
C TYR A 101 4.76 8.31 -9.31
N GLY A 102 3.97 7.89 -8.36
CA GLY A 102 2.53 8.00 -8.51
C GLY A 102 1.80 8.21 -7.21
N ARG A 103 0.58 8.69 -7.33
CA ARG A 103 -0.35 8.84 -6.22
C ARG A 103 -1.72 8.33 -6.65
N ALA A 104 -2.21 7.33 -5.95
CA ALA A 104 -3.57 6.85 -6.10
C ALA A 104 -4.39 7.38 -4.92
N THR A 105 -5.60 7.86 -5.20
CA THR A 105 -6.53 8.30 -4.17
C THR A 105 -7.84 7.56 -4.32
N PHE A 106 -8.48 7.25 -3.21
CA PHE A 106 -9.76 6.57 -3.17
C PHE A 106 -10.68 7.35 -2.24
N TYR A 107 -11.60 8.10 -2.84
CA TYR A 107 -12.56 8.95 -2.13
C TYR A 107 -13.94 8.72 -2.74
N ASP A 108 -14.94 8.55 -1.90
CA ASP A 108 -16.34 8.32 -2.33
C ASP A 108 -16.43 7.17 -3.33
N LYS A 109 -15.66 6.09 -3.08
CA LYS A 109 -15.62 4.88 -3.91
C LYS A 109 -15.06 5.11 -5.32
N LEU A 110 -14.36 6.22 -5.54
CA LEU A 110 -13.71 6.51 -6.82
C LEU A 110 -12.19 6.44 -6.66
N LEU A 111 -11.57 5.54 -7.43
CA LEU A 111 -10.11 5.41 -7.48
C LEU A 111 -9.55 6.28 -8.59
N THR A 112 -8.58 7.11 -8.25
CA THR A 112 -7.85 7.95 -9.22
C THR A 112 -6.36 7.69 -9.05
N ASP A 113 -5.65 7.51 -10.16
CA ASP A 113 -4.21 7.28 -10.14
C ASP A 113 -3.53 8.27 -11.09
N VAL A 114 -2.59 9.05 -10.56
CA VAL A 114 -1.79 10.00 -11.34
C VAL A 114 -0.32 9.66 -11.13
N TYR A 115 0.43 9.50 -12.21
CA TYR A 115 1.84 9.15 -12.11
C TYR A 115 2.70 9.98 -13.06
N LEU A 116 3.99 10.08 -12.72
CA LEU A 116 5.01 10.74 -13.53
C LEU A 116 6.04 9.69 -13.96
N GLU A 117 6.38 9.69 -15.23
CA GLU A 117 7.41 8.82 -15.78
C GLU A 117 8.71 9.61 -15.96
N ASP A 118 9.80 8.90 -16.30
CA ASP A 118 11.11 9.49 -16.52
C ASP A 118 11.08 10.72 -17.43
N VAL A 119 10.35 10.64 -18.54
CA VAL A 119 10.24 11.74 -19.50
C VAL A 119 9.63 13.00 -18.85
N ASP A 120 8.75 12.85 -17.88
CA ASP A 120 8.13 13.98 -17.19
C ASP A 120 9.11 14.68 -16.26
N PHE A 121 10.01 13.92 -15.63
CA PHE A 121 11.02 14.47 -14.72
C PHE A 121 12.03 15.36 -15.45
N GLU A 122 12.34 15.05 -16.69
CA GLU A 122 13.28 15.83 -17.50
C GLU A 122 12.77 17.23 -17.83
N GLN A 123 11.48 17.47 -17.66
CA GLN A 123 10.84 18.77 -17.95
C GLN A 123 10.80 19.72 -16.77
N TYR A 124 11.24 19.29 -15.60
CA TYR A 124 11.20 20.11 -14.39
C TYR A 124 12.55 20.64 -13.97
#